data_99d29b14996d95570c8a16ef92d7c030
#
_entry.id   99d29b14996d95570c8a16ef92d7c030
#
_cell.length_a   1.000
_cell.length_b   1.000
_cell.length_c   1.000
_cell.angle_alpha   90.00
_cell.angle_beta   90.00
_cell.angle_gamma   90.00
#
_symmetry.space_group_name_H-M   'P 1'
#
loop_
_entity.id
_entity.type
_entity.pdbx_description
1 polymer ?
#
loop_
_entity_poly.entity_id
_entity_poly.type
_entity_poly.pdbx_seq_one_letter_code
_entity_poly.pdbx_strand_id
1 'polypeptide(L)'
;MRRVKEIGGVAYKFVSPSNRGVADRLVVLPQGVVWFVEVKKEGGRLSTLQNIFAAEMVKLQQNISIVWSKEDVDDLIKEMTE
;
A
#
# COMPACT_ATOMS: atom_id res chain seq x y z
N MET A 1 -1.05 -10.03 -3.67
CA MET A 1 0.40 -9.74 -3.80
C MET A 1 1.23 -10.93 -3.34
N ARG A 2 1.55 -11.76 -4.30
CA ARG A 2 2.32 -12.99 -4.03
C ARG A 2 3.67 -12.72 -3.34
N ARG A 3 4.35 -11.63 -3.76
CA ARG A 3 5.67 -11.28 -3.23
C ARG A 3 5.66 -11.02 -1.73
N VAL A 4 4.52 -10.54 -1.20
CA VAL A 4 4.39 -10.29 0.23
C VAL A 4 4.48 -11.58 1.03
N LYS A 5 3.90 -12.67 0.53
CA LYS A 5 3.99 -13.97 1.20
C LYS A 5 5.42 -14.47 1.26
N GLU A 6 6.22 -14.21 0.23
CA GLU A 6 7.61 -14.65 0.17
C GLU A 6 8.46 -14.02 1.27
N ILE A 7 8.08 -12.85 1.76
CA ILE A 7 8.81 -12.19 2.85
C ILE A 7 8.13 -12.35 4.21
N GLY A 8 7.20 -13.31 4.31
CA GLY A 8 6.56 -13.65 5.57
C GLY A 8 5.33 -12.83 5.92
N GLY A 9 4.80 -12.06 4.98
CA GLY A 9 3.65 -11.21 5.21
C GLY A 9 2.37 -11.75 4.59
N VAL A 10 1.30 -11.01 4.81
CA VAL A 10 -0.02 -11.27 4.22
C VAL A 10 -0.58 -9.97 3.69
N ALA A 11 -1.14 -10.00 2.49
CA ALA A 11 -1.80 -8.84 1.90
C ALA A 11 -3.32 -9.08 1.86
N TYR A 12 -4.07 -8.16 2.42
CA TYR A 12 -5.53 -8.21 2.42
C TYR A 12 -6.07 -7.14 1.49
N LYS A 13 -7.14 -7.49 0.79
CA LYS A 13 -7.89 -6.49 0.06
C LYS A 13 -8.66 -5.66 1.08
N PHE A 14 -8.40 -4.35 1.10
CA PHE A 14 -8.98 -3.47 2.10
C PHE A 14 -10.07 -2.62 1.46
N VAL A 15 -11.31 -2.84 1.87
CA VAL A 15 -12.47 -2.12 1.35
C VAL A 15 -13.13 -1.38 2.49
N SER A 16 -13.30 -0.07 2.32
CA SER A 16 -14.01 0.76 3.27
C SER A 16 -15.23 1.38 2.58
N PRO A 17 -16.43 0.87 2.82
CA PRO A 17 -17.63 1.36 2.11
C PRO A 17 -17.94 2.82 2.36
N SER A 18 -17.57 3.34 3.52
CA SER A 18 -17.86 4.71 3.90
C SER A 18 -16.70 5.67 3.67
N ASN A 19 -15.56 5.18 3.17
CA ASN A 19 -14.39 6.02 2.92
C ASN A 19 -13.67 5.56 1.65
N ARG A 20 -13.97 6.22 0.53
CA ARG A 20 -13.47 5.83 -0.79
C ARG A 20 -12.00 6.15 -1.02
N GLY A 21 -11.40 6.98 -0.18
CA GLY A 21 -10.00 7.37 -0.34
C GLY A 21 -9.00 6.41 0.26
N VAL A 22 -9.47 5.38 0.98
CA VAL A 22 -8.60 4.43 1.67
C VAL A 22 -7.88 3.55 0.66
N ALA A 23 -6.60 3.25 0.93
CA ALA A 23 -5.80 2.35 0.10
C ALA A 23 -6.47 0.98 -0.05
N ASP A 24 -6.29 0.34 -1.21
CA ASP A 24 -7.01 -0.88 -1.54
C ASP A 24 -6.36 -2.16 -1.01
N ARG A 25 -5.16 -2.08 -0.46
CA ARG A 25 -4.48 -3.23 0.15
C ARG A 25 -3.93 -2.88 1.51
N LEU A 26 -4.06 -3.83 2.43
CA LEU A 26 -3.42 -3.76 3.73
C LEU A 26 -2.40 -4.88 3.80
N VAL A 27 -1.13 -4.54 3.96
CA VAL A 27 -0.05 -5.52 4.03
C VAL A 27 0.40 -5.63 5.47
N VAL A 28 0.34 -6.84 6.01
CA VAL A 28 0.74 -7.12 7.37
C VAL A 28 2.04 -7.93 7.32
N LEU A 29 3.09 -7.39 7.92
CA LEU A 29 4.41 -7.98 7.93
C LEU A 29 4.79 -8.45 9.32
N PRO A 30 5.83 -9.31 9.44
CA PRO A 30 6.34 -9.72 10.76
C PRO A 30 6.76 -8.52 11.59
N GLN A 31 6.80 -8.70 12.91
CA GLN A 31 7.28 -7.72 13.87
C GLN A 31 6.38 -6.48 14.00
N GLY A 32 5.11 -6.66 13.71
CA GLY A 32 4.12 -5.59 13.91
C GLY A 32 4.15 -4.49 12.84
N VAL A 33 4.76 -4.74 11.71
CA VAL A 33 4.84 -3.75 10.63
C VAL A 33 3.64 -3.88 9.71
N VAL A 34 2.97 -2.77 9.44
CA VAL A 34 1.79 -2.72 8.57
C VAL A 34 2.00 -1.64 7.52
N TRP A 35 1.60 -1.94 6.29
CA TRP A 35 1.66 -1.00 5.17
C TRP A 35 0.29 -0.85 4.52
N PHE A 36 -0.04 0.38 4.17
CA PHE A 36 -1.16 0.67 3.26
C PHE A 36 -0.59 0.73 1.84
N VAL A 37 -1.16 -0.02 0.92
CA VAL A 37 -0.67 -0.05 -0.46
C VAL A 37 -1.84 0.20 -1.41
N GLU A 38 -1.70 1.19 -2.28
CA GLU A 38 -2.64 1.47 -3.34
C GLU A 38 -2.05 0.95 -4.65
N VAL A 39 -2.78 0.06 -5.32
CA VAL A 39 -2.33 -0.52 -6.60
C VAL A 39 -3.08 0.19 -7.74
N LYS A 40 -2.32 0.78 -8.65
CA LYS A 40 -2.85 1.47 -9.81
C LYS A 40 -2.30 0.85 -11.10
N LYS A 41 -3.07 0.91 -12.16
CA LYS A 41 -2.55 0.54 -13.48
C LYS A 41 -1.57 1.61 -13.95
N GLU A 42 -0.68 1.24 -14.84
CA GLU A 42 0.28 2.17 -15.41
C GLU A 42 -0.45 3.36 -16.03
N GLY A 43 0.02 4.57 -15.71
CA GLY A 43 -0.61 5.81 -16.15
C GLY A 43 -1.83 6.23 -15.32
N GLY A 44 -2.27 5.40 -14.38
CA GLY A 44 -3.39 5.74 -13.51
C GLY A 44 -3.04 6.83 -12.51
N ARG A 45 -4.03 7.61 -12.10
CA ARG A 45 -3.85 8.69 -11.13
C ARG A 45 -4.66 8.43 -9.87
N LEU A 46 -4.16 8.94 -8.77
CA LEU A 46 -4.92 8.94 -7.52
C LEU A 46 -6.10 9.90 -7.64
N SER A 47 -7.25 9.50 -7.08
CA SER A 47 -8.37 10.41 -6.93
C SER A 47 -8.03 11.46 -5.87
N THR A 48 -8.84 12.52 -5.79
CA THR A 48 -8.68 13.53 -4.75
C THR A 48 -8.73 12.91 -3.35
N LEU A 49 -9.68 12.02 -3.11
CA LEU A 49 -9.81 11.37 -1.81
C LEU A 49 -8.61 10.46 -1.50
N GLN A 50 -8.08 9.78 -2.51
CA GLN A 50 -6.89 8.95 -2.34
C GLN A 50 -5.66 9.80 -2.00
N ASN A 51 -5.53 10.97 -2.63
CA ASN A 51 -4.44 11.90 -2.30
C ASN A 51 -4.56 12.41 -0.87
N ILE A 52 -5.76 12.72 -0.42
CA ILE A 52 -6.01 13.18 0.95
C ILE A 52 -5.64 12.08 1.94
N PHE A 53 -6.08 10.85 1.69
CA PHE A 53 -5.74 9.71 2.55
C PHE A 53 -4.23 9.51 2.63
N ALA A 54 -3.56 9.51 1.48
CA ALA A 54 -2.10 9.30 1.44
C ALA A 54 -1.37 10.39 2.23
N ALA A 55 -1.75 11.64 2.04
CA ALA A 55 -1.14 12.75 2.75
C ALA A 55 -1.35 12.63 4.26
N GLU A 56 -2.54 12.20 4.69
CA GLU A 56 -2.83 12.01 6.10
C GLU A 56 -1.99 10.88 6.70
N MET A 57 -1.83 9.78 5.97
CA MET A 57 -0.99 8.67 6.43
C MET A 57 0.48 9.08 6.56
N VAL A 58 0.99 9.85 5.62
CA VAL A 58 2.35 10.40 5.69
C VAL A 58 2.49 11.29 6.92
N LYS A 59 1.52 12.17 7.15
CA LYS A 59 1.52 13.07 8.30
C LYS A 59 1.54 12.30 9.62
N LEU A 60 0.84 11.17 9.67
CA LEU A 60 0.78 10.31 10.85
C LEU A 60 1.96 9.34 10.91
N GLN A 61 2.91 9.45 10.00
CA GLN A 61 4.10 8.62 9.93
C GLN A 61 3.79 7.13 9.76
N GLN A 62 2.70 6.85 9.05
CA GLN A 62 2.32 5.48 8.70
C GLN A 62 3.02 5.06 7.42
N ASN A 63 3.17 3.75 7.24
CA ASN A 63 3.74 3.20 6.02
C ASN A 63 2.68 3.19 4.93
N ILE A 64 2.93 3.90 3.85
CA ILE A 64 2.03 3.95 2.70
C ILE A 64 2.84 3.98 1.41
N SER A 65 2.35 3.29 0.40
CA SER A 65 2.98 3.27 -0.92
C SER A 65 1.92 3.18 -1.99
N ILE A 66 2.20 3.79 -3.12
CA ILE A 66 1.39 3.66 -4.33
C ILE A 66 2.26 2.95 -5.36
N VAL A 67 1.73 1.90 -5.97
CA VAL A 67 2.48 1.13 -6.96
C VAL A 67 1.72 1.09 -8.28
N TRP A 68 2.43 1.37 -9.38
CA TRP A 68 1.87 1.40 -10.73
C TRP A 68 2.42 0.29 -11.62
N SER A 69 3.53 -0.32 -11.24
CA SER A 69 4.22 -1.28 -12.08
C SER A 69 4.81 -2.41 -11.25
N LYS A 70 5.23 -3.46 -11.92
CA LYS A 70 5.94 -4.56 -11.28
C LYS A 70 7.25 -4.07 -10.64
N GLU A 71 7.91 -3.11 -11.30
CA GLU A 71 9.15 -2.54 -10.76
C GLU A 71 8.89 -1.79 -9.47
N ASP A 72 7.77 -1.07 -9.39
CA ASP A 72 7.39 -0.38 -8.15
C ASP A 72 7.17 -1.39 -7.02
N VAL A 73 6.55 -2.53 -7.34
CA VAL A 73 6.34 -3.59 -6.35
C VAL A 73 7.68 -4.16 -5.88
N ASP A 74 8.61 -4.39 -6.81
CA ASP A 74 9.93 -4.89 -6.46
C ASP A 74 10.66 -3.93 -5.51
N ASP A 75 10.60 -2.63 -5.79
CA ASP A 75 11.20 -1.61 -4.95
C ASP A 75 10.54 -1.57 -3.57
N LEU A 76 9.22 -1.70 -3.53
CA LEU A 76 8.48 -1.73 -2.26
C LEU A 76 8.87 -2.94 -1.42
N ILE A 77 9.00 -4.11 -2.05
CA ILE A 77 9.41 -5.33 -1.34
C ILE A 77 10.80 -5.15 -0.72
N LYS A 78 11.73 -4.50 -1.45
CA LYS A 78 13.05 -4.19 -0.90
C LYS A 78 12.94 -3.28 0.32
N GLU A 79 12.12 -2.25 0.24
CA GLU A 79 11.91 -1.33 1.34
C GLU A 79 11.33 -2.05 2.57
N MET A 80 10.39 -2.95 2.35
CA MET A 80 9.77 -3.73 3.43
C MET A 80 10.73 -4.69 4.11
N THR A 81 11.80 -5.08 3.43
CA THR A 81 12.76 -6.07 3.96
C THR A 81 14.04 -5.46 4.49
N GLU A 82 14.19 -4.17 4.42
CA GLU A 82 15.37 -3.48 4.95
C GLU A 82 15.34 -3.29 6.45
#